data_cd63677e81e664ce3ec19b91efd7b9c5
#
_entry.id   cd63677e81e664ce3ec19b91efd7b9c5
#
_cell.length_a   1.000
_cell.length_b   1.000
_cell.length_c   1.000
_cell.angle_alpha   90.00
_cell.angle_beta   90.00
_cell.angle_gamma   90.00
#
_symmetry.space_group_name_H-M   'P 1'
#
loop_
_entity.id
_entity.type
_entity.pdbx_description
1 polymer ?
#
loop_
_entity_poly.entity_id
_entity_poly.type
_entity_poly.pdbx_seq_one_letter_code
_entity_poly.pdbx_strand_id
1 'polypeptide(L)'
;MNLVSLIGRVVKEVEVQQLQPSGKSVFNNTIAVQNVYRNSDDSYQSHFIQVVAWGKIAERIGKFVKKGDRIGVEGRLNTRRYTNKNHQEVYVTEVVIEEVYFLERKHETEEDGSSPFEDPQSLFVE
;
A
#
# COMPACT_ATOMS: atom_id res chain seq x y z
N MET A 1 19.28 -7.84 9.81
CA MET A 1 18.01 -7.12 10.02
C MET A 1 17.50 -6.65 8.68
N ASN A 2 16.23 -6.89 8.42
CA ASN A 2 15.59 -6.50 7.15
C ASN A 2 14.20 -6.00 7.51
N LEU A 3 14.06 -4.70 7.71
CA LEU A 3 12.85 -4.12 8.23
C LEU A 3 12.54 -2.84 7.47
N VAL A 4 11.31 -2.74 6.98
CA VAL A 4 10.87 -1.56 6.24
C VAL A 4 9.57 -1.09 6.86
N SER A 5 9.46 0.22 7.04
CA SER A 5 8.24 0.83 7.58
C SER A 5 8.01 2.12 6.79
N LEU A 6 6.89 2.19 6.08
CA LEU A 6 6.63 3.29 5.16
C LEU A 6 5.18 3.74 5.26
N ILE A 7 4.96 5.01 4.99
CA ILE A 7 3.62 5.55 4.78
C ILE A 7 3.61 6.14 3.38
N GLY A 8 2.62 5.76 2.58
CA GLY A 8 2.52 6.27 1.22
C GLY A 8 1.11 6.14 0.68
N ARG A 9 0.91 6.69 -0.51
CA ARG A 9 -0.38 6.63 -1.18
C ARG A 9 -0.35 5.57 -2.25
N VAL A 10 -1.43 4.83 -2.36
CA VAL A 10 -1.57 3.78 -3.35
C VAL A 10 -1.72 4.43 -4.73
N VAL A 11 -0.90 4.01 -5.68
CA VAL A 11 -0.80 4.66 -6.97
C VAL A 11 -1.72 4.03 -8.00
N LYS A 12 -1.90 2.72 -7.97
CA LYS A 12 -2.65 2.01 -9.00
C LYS A 12 -3.95 1.48 -8.42
N GLU A 13 -4.86 1.10 -9.30
CA GLU A 13 -6.10 0.49 -8.85
C GLU A 13 -5.81 -0.72 -7.99
N VAL A 14 -6.60 -0.92 -6.96
CA VAL A 14 -6.39 -1.99 -6.01
C VAL A 14 -7.06 -3.24 -6.54
N GLU A 15 -6.28 -4.27 -6.81
CA GLU A 15 -6.77 -5.53 -7.30
C GLU A 15 -6.09 -6.63 -6.53
N VAL A 16 -6.88 -7.60 -6.10
CA VAL A 16 -6.34 -8.77 -5.42
C VAL A 16 -6.64 -9.97 -6.29
N GLN A 17 -5.61 -10.68 -6.67
CA GLN A 17 -5.75 -11.84 -7.54
C GLN A 17 -5.55 -13.10 -6.73
N GLN A 18 -6.15 -14.19 -7.20
CA GLN A 18 -5.94 -15.47 -6.58
C GLN A 18 -5.15 -16.34 -7.54
N LEU A 19 -4.04 -16.85 -7.07
CA LEU A 19 -3.16 -17.66 -7.90
C LEU A 19 -3.62 -19.10 -7.88
N GLN A 20 -3.63 -19.73 -9.05
CA GLN A 20 -3.99 -21.13 -9.15
C GLN A 20 -2.72 -21.96 -9.17
N PRO A 21 -2.76 -23.19 -8.68
CA PRO A 21 -3.94 -23.86 -8.13
C PRO A 21 -4.18 -23.63 -6.66
N SER A 22 -3.29 -22.92 -5.97
CA SER A 22 -3.41 -22.82 -4.52
C SER A 22 -4.54 -21.91 -4.07
N GLY A 23 -4.99 -21.01 -4.92
CA GLY A 23 -5.99 -20.04 -4.53
C GLY A 23 -5.47 -18.94 -3.63
N LYS A 24 -4.17 -18.83 -3.47
CA LYS A 24 -3.58 -17.85 -2.58
C LYS A 24 -3.77 -16.44 -3.12
N SER A 25 -4.20 -15.52 -2.26
CA SER A 25 -4.42 -14.15 -2.67
C SER A 25 -3.11 -13.39 -2.76
N VAL A 26 -2.98 -12.52 -3.75
CA VAL A 26 -1.80 -11.67 -3.89
C VAL A 26 -2.24 -10.28 -4.32
N PHE A 27 -1.59 -9.29 -3.72
CA PHE A 27 -1.81 -7.88 -4.04
C PHE A 27 -0.46 -7.30 -4.46
N ASN A 28 -0.45 -6.66 -5.63
CA ASN A 28 0.74 -5.96 -6.13
C ASN A 28 0.35 -4.53 -6.43
N ASN A 29 1.14 -3.60 -5.98
CA ASN A 29 0.87 -2.19 -6.26
C ASN A 29 2.15 -1.37 -6.08
N THR A 30 2.01 -0.08 -6.22
CA THR A 30 3.08 0.87 -5.98
C THR A 30 2.55 1.90 -4.99
N ILE A 31 3.36 2.27 -4.02
CA ILE A 31 2.98 3.37 -3.13
C ILE A 31 3.94 4.53 -3.36
N ALA A 32 3.41 5.73 -3.27
CA ALA A 32 4.19 6.96 -3.42
C ALA A 32 4.51 7.46 -2.02
N VAL A 33 5.80 7.40 -1.66
CA VAL A 33 6.28 7.78 -0.34
C VAL A 33 6.95 9.13 -0.49
N GLN A 34 6.48 10.11 0.28
CA GLN A 34 6.99 11.46 0.18
C GLN A 34 8.40 11.57 0.75
N ASN A 35 9.26 12.26 0.04
CA ASN A 35 10.61 12.50 0.53
C ASN A 35 10.55 13.38 1.76
N VAL A 36 11.52 13.22 2.68
CA VAL A 36 11.54 14.02 3.89
C VAL A 36 12.09 15.42 3.64
N TYR A 37 12.83 15.62 2.55
CA TYR A 37 13.41 16.92 2.27
C TYR A 37 12.66 17.61 1.14
N ARG A 38 12.46 18.92 1.27
CA ARG A 38 11.81 19.68 0.24
C ARG A 38 12.76 20.00 -0.88
N ASN A 39 12.24 20.11 -2.08
CA ASN A 39 13.01 20.64 -3.20
C ASN A 39 13.17 22.13 -3.05
N SER A 40 14.00 22.73 -3.91
CA SER A 40 14.25 24.17 -3.81
C SER A 40 13.00 24.99 -4.10
N ASP A 41 12.01 24.40 -4.80
CA ASP A 41 10.78 25.13 -5.10
C ASP A 41 9.69 24.82 -4.07
N ASP A 42 10.05 24.31 -2.92
CA ASP A 42 9.13 23.98 -1.82
C ASP A 42 8.21 22.80 -2.09
N SER A 43 8.43 22.07 -3.16
CA SER A 43 7.67 20.85 -3.39
C SER A 43 8.42 19.67 -2.80
N TYR A 44 7.72 18.53 -2.68
CA TYR A 44 8.34 17.30 -2.21
C TYR A 44 8.38 16.31 -3.35
N GLN A 45 9.48 15.61 -3.45
CA GLN A 45 9.60 14.51 -4.38
C GLN A 45 9.02 13.25 -3.75
N SER A 46 8.40 12.42 -4.54
CA SER A 46 7.90 11.14 -4.05
C SER A 46 8.77 10.02 -4.58
N HIS A 47 8.91 9.01 -3.75
CA HIS A 47 9.58 7.78 -4.15
C HIS A 47 8.50 6.73 -4.42
N PHE A 48 8.59 6.07 -5.56
CA PHE A 48 7.59 5.07 -5.95
C PHE A 48 8.13 3.70 -5.61
N ILE A 49 7.52 3.05 -4.64
CA ILE A 49 8.03 1.81 -4.07
C ILE A 49 7.05 0.69 -4.42
N GLN A 50 7.56 -0.39 -4.99
CA GLN A 50 6.73 -1.54 -5.30
C GLN A 50 6.48 -2.34 -4.03
N VAL A 51 5.23 -2.73 -3.83
CA VAL A 51 4.84 -3.48 -2.65
C VAL A 51 4.05 -4.71 -3.08
N VAL A 52 4.15 -5.76 -2.29
CA VAL A 52 3.40 -6.99 -2.54
C VAL A 52 2.92 -7.51 -1.20
N ALA A 53 1.71 -8.05 -1.20
CA ALA A 53 1.16 -8.68 -0.01
C ALA A 53 0.51 -10.00 -0.41
N TRP A 54 0.52 -10.94 0.52
CA TRP A 54 0.02 -12.29 0.28
C TRP A 54 -1.02 -12.66 1.31
N GLY A 55 -1.93 -13.51 0.93
CA GLY A 55 -2.85 -14.14 1.85
C GLY A 55 -3.83 -13.16 2.48
N LYS A 56 -4.01 -13.28 3.77
CA LYS A 56 -5.03 -12.49 4.46
C LYS A 56 -4.74 -11.00 4.43
N ILE A 57 -3.47 -10.62 4.43
CA ILE A 57 -3.14 -9.21 4.35
C ILE A 57 -3.56 -8.67 2.99
N ALA A 58 -3.34 -9.43 1.91
CA ALA A 58 -3.80 -9.02 0.59
C ALA A 58 -5.31 -8.85 0.58
N GLU A 59 -6.03 -9.77 1.20
CA GLU A 59 -7.49 -9.70 1.22
C GLU A 59 -7.97 -8.49 2.00
N ARG A 60 -7.34 -8.20 3.13
CA ARG A 60 -7.72 -7.01 3.89
C ARG A 60 -7.49 -5.74 3.09
N ILE A 61 -6.37 -5.66 2.39
CA ILE A 61 -6.10 -4.49 1.56
C ILE A 61 -7.16 -4.36 0.48
N GLY A 62 -7.51 -5.44 -0.17
CA GLY A 62 -8.52 -5.41 -1.21
C GLY A 62 -9.88 -4.95 -0.70
N LYS A 63 -10.15 -5.23 0.58
CA LYS A 63 -11.43 -4.89 1.14
C LYS A 63 -11.53 -3.43 1.56
N PHE A 64 -10.44 -2.85 2.04
CA PHE A 64 -10.50 -1.55 2.69
C PHE A 64 -9.74 -0.44 2.00
N VAL A 65 -8.92 -0.72 1.01
CA VAL A 65 -8.03 0.27 0.42
C VAL A 65 -8.44 0.54 -1.03
N LYS A 66 -8.40 1.80 -1.43
CA LYS A 66 -8.66 2.19 -2.80
C LYS A 66 -7.51 3.01 -3.32
N LYS A 67 -7.42 3.10 -4.64
CA LYS A 67 -6.42 3.95 -5.28
C LYS A 67 -6.47 5.34 -4.68
N GLY A 68 -5.32 5.87 -4.35
CA GLY A 68 -5.22 7.20 -3.75
C GLY A 68 -5.22 7.22 -2.24
N ASP A 69 -5.59 6.12 -1.60
CA ASP A 69 -5.59 6.09 -0.15
C ASP A 69 -4.18 6.06 0.40
N ARG A 70 -4.03 6.61 1.58
CA ARG A 70 -2.75 6.60 2.28
C ARG A 70 -2.76 5.44 3.26
N ILE A 71 -1.72 4.63 3.22
CA ILE A 71 -1.60 3.47 4.10
C ILE A 71 -0.21 3.43 4.70
N GLY A 72 -0.10 2.76 5.83
CA GLY A 72 1.19 2.43 6.40
C GLY A 72 1.46 0.97 6.18
N VAL A 73 2.69 0.64 5.85
CA VAL A 73 3.07 -0.75 5.65
C VAL A 73 4.35 -1.04 6.42
N GLU A 74 4.41 -2.22 6.98
CA GLU A 74 5.63 -2.74 7.59
C GLU A 74 5.94 -4.06 6.95
N GLY A 75 7.21 -4.31 6.72
CA GLY A 75 7.60 -5.57 6.12
C GLY A 75 9.08 -5.63 5.90
N ARG A 76 9.47 -6.26 4.82
CA ARG A 76 10.87 -6.48 4.53
C ARG A 76 11.13 -6.26 3.05
N LEU A 77 12.36 -5.96 2.72
CA LEU A 77 12.77 -5.91 1.33
C LEU A 77 12.94 -7.32 0.81
N ASN A 78 12.53 -7.51 -0.41
CA ASN A 78 12.68 -8.77 -1.09
C ASN A 78 13.18 -8.50 -2.51
N THR A 79 14.14 -9.28 -2.97
CA THR A 79 14.60 -9.16 -4.33
C THR A 79 14.32 -10.47 -5.05
N ARG A 80 13.98 -10.36 -6.31
CA ARG A 80 13.78 -11.52 -7.15
C ARG A 80 14.22 -11.18 -8.54
N ARG A 81 14.40 -12.19 -9.35
CA ARG A 81 14.78 -11.97 -10.74
C ARG A 81 13.90 -12.82 -11.63
N TYR A 82 13.70 -12.35 -12.83
CA TYR A 82 12.99 -13.12 -13.83
C TYR A 82 13.58 -12.79 -15.19
N THR A 83 13.28 -13.64 -16.16
CA THR A 83 13.75 -13.44 -17.52
C THR A 83 12.61 -12.82 -18.32
N ASN A 84 12.87 -11.67 -18.94
CA ASN A 84 11.83 -11.01 -19.71
C ASN A 84 11.75 -11.59 -21.12
N LYS A 85 10.91 -10.97 -21.96
CA LYS A 85 10.69 -11.46 -23.30
C LYS A 85 11.94 -11.38 -24.17
N ASN A 86 12.85 -10.49 -23.84
CA ASN A 86 14.08 -10.35 -24.60
C ASN A 86 15.20 -11.21 -24.06
N HIS A 87 14.86 -12.18 -23.21
CA HIS A 87 15.83 -13.11 -22.62
C HIS A 87 16.84 -12.39 -21.73
N GLN A 88 16.46 -11.25 -21.16
CA GLN A 88 17.32 -10.53 -20.25
C GLN A 88 16.86 -10.79 -18.83
N GLU A 89 17.81 -10.89 -17.89
CA GLU A 89 17.46 -11.03 -16.51
C GLU A 89 17.08 -9.68 -15.94
N VAL A 90 15.93 -9.62 -15.29
CA VAL A 90 15.43 -8.39 -14.67
C VAL A 90 15.39 -8.62 -13.16
N TYR A 91 15.95 -7.67 -12.42
CA TYR A 91 15.98 -7.73 -10.96
C TYR A 91 14.92 -6.78 -10.42
N VAL A 92 14.13 -7.27 -9.48
CA VAL A 92 13.06 -6.49 -8.87
C VAL A 92 13.32 -6.40 -7.38
N THR A 93 13.26 -5.20 -6.84
CA THR A 93 13.31 -4.99 -5.40
C THR A 93 11.94 -4.48 -4.98
N GLU A 94 11.35 -5.14 -4.01
CA GLU A 94 10.00 -4.83 -3.58
C GLU A 94 9.90 -4.97 -2.08
N VAL A 95 8.87 -4.38 -1.50
CA VAL A 95 8.58 -4.55 -0.08
C VAL A 95 7.48 -5.59 0.06
N VAL A 96 7.76 -6.64 0.81
CA VAL A 96 6.74 -7.63 1.14
C VAL A 96 6.06 -7.13 2.41
N ILE A 97 4.76 -6.86 2.30
CA ILE A 97 4.00 -6.28 3.40
C ILE A 97 3.65 -7.38 4.38
N GLU A 98 4.05 -7.18 5.63
CA GLU A 98 3.72 -8.12 6.71
C GLU A 98 2.66 -7.55 7.63
N GLU A 99 2.49 -6.23 7.63
CA GLU A 99 1.42 -5.59 8.38
C GLU A 99 1.01 -4.32 7.67
N VAL A 100 -0.30 -4.01 7.69
CA VAL A 100 -0.81 -2.83 7.01
C VAL A 100 -1.66 -2.04 7.99
N TYR A 101 -1.56 -0.70 7.91
CA TYR A 101 -2.32 0.21 8.76
C TYR A 101 -3.14 1.10 7.84
N PHE A 102 -4.45 1.16 8.08
CA PHE A 102 -5.34 1.94 7.24
C PHE A 102 -5.48 3.33 7.84
N LEU A 103 -5.00 4.32 7.13
CA LEU A 103 -4.93 5.69 7.63
C LEU A 103 -6.05 6.57 7.10
N GLU A 104 -6.93 6.01 6.23
CA GLU A 104 -8.04 6.74 5.68
C GLU A 104 -9.33 6.14 6.18
N ARG A 105 -10.40 6.94 6.20
CA ARG A 105 -11.67 6.42 6.58
C ARG A 105 -12.19 5.48 5.56
N LYS A 106 -13.02 4.55 5.99
CA LYS A 106 -13.69 3.68 5.05
C LYS A 106 -14.60 4.51 4.18
N HIS A 107 -14.57 4.24 2.90
CA HIS A 107 -15.30 5.08 1.97
C HIS A 107 -16.79 4.90 2.07
N GLU A 108 -17.25 3.72 2.44
CA GLU A 108 -18.69 3.55 2.49
C GLU A 108 -19.31 4.20 3.66
N THR A 109 -18.56 4.67 4.63
CA THR A 109 -19.20 5.25 5.78
C THR A 109 -19.72 6.61 5.50
N GLU A 110 -19.44 7.17 4.38
CA GLU A 110 -19.91 8.47 4.15
C GLU A 110 -21.35 8.51 4.07
N GLU A 111 -21.98 7.53 3.51
CA GLU A 111 -23.33 7.64 3.38
C GLU A 111 -24.05 7.47 4.63
N ASP A 112 -23.48 6.93 5.63
CA ASP A 112 -24.12 6.89 6.88
C ASP A 112 -24.23 8.20 7.45
N GLY A 113 -23.50 9.09 7.12
CA GLY A 113 -23.47 10.35 7.68
C GLY A 113 -23.31 10.29 9.08
N SER A 114 -23.37 9.25 9.62
CA SER A 114 -23.36 9.20 10.96
C SER A 114 -22.06 9.19 11.39
N SER A 115 -21.35 9.15 11.16
CA SER A 115 -20.17 9.17 11.64
C SER A 115 -20.07 9.36 12.95
N PRO A 116 -20.07 8.71 13.71
CA PRO A 116 -19.89 8.89 15.04
C PRO A 116 -18.64 9.57 15.32
N PHE A 117 -18.36 10.00 15.35
CA PHE A 117 -17.15 10.59 15.60
C PHE A 117 -16.95 11.76 15.40
N GLU A 118 -17.73 11.52 15.21
CA GLU A 118 -17.56 12.29 14.98
C GLU A 118 -17.22 12.97 15.31
N ASP A 119 -17.56 12.69 15.58
CA ASP A 119 -17.22 13.38 15.82
C ASP A 119 -16.56 13.74 16.19
N PRO A 120 -16.68 13.72 16.54
CA PRO A 120 -15.98 14.14 16.72
C PRO A 120 -15.28 14.31 17.07
N GLN A 121 -15.62 14.22 17.17
CA GLN A 121 -15.06 14.50 17.32
C GLN A 121 -14.32 14.19 17.58
N SER A 122 -14.91 13.65 17.60
CA SER A 122 -14.39 13.51 17.72
C SER A 122 -13.47 13.05 17.97
N LEU A 123 -13.71 12.72 18.09
CA LEU A 123 -12.93 12.63 18.14
C LEU A 123 -11.93 12.74 18.25
N PHE A 124 -12.00 12.68 18.26
CA PHE A 124 -11.19 13.19 18.12
C PHE A 124 -10.63 13.58 18.25
N VAL A 125 -10.96 13.23 18.29
CA VAL A 125 -10.62 13.85 18.12
C VAL A 125 -10.04 14.12 18.18
N GLU A 126 -10.35 13.92 18.08
CA GLU A 126 -10.09 14.42 17.89
C GLU A 126 -9.57 14.61 18.04
#